data_769424232dee7ef0e14958c0ec9b1c90
#
_entry.id   769424232dee7ef0e14958c0ec9b1c90
#
_cell.length_a   1.000
_cell.length_b   1.000
_cell.length_c   1.000
_cell.angle_alpha   90.00
_cell.angle_beta   90.00
_cell.angle_gamma   90.00
#
_symmetry.space_group_name_H-M   'P 1'
#
loop_
_entity.id
_entity.type
_entity.pdbx_description
1 polymer ?
#
loop_
_entity_poly.entity_id
_entity_poly.type
_entity_poly.pdbx_seq_one_letter_code
_entity_poly.pdbx_strand_id
1 'polypeptide(L)'
;MRAGLEHTRKHKQAGLTLVELVVAFTIMALLTTMAVPLARYKVQRDKERELRASLREIRKAIDDYKDATLAGKIEVKLGTDGYPESLQVLVDGIKLLQDPTGKKIKFLRRIPIDPVSGSRDWGLRSTQDDPSSHSWGRQNVFDVYTKSFDKARDGTPYAEW
;
A
#
# COMPACT_ATOMS: atom_id res chain seq x y z
N MET A 1 -48.52 -38.94 -51.24
CA MET A 1 -48.54 -37.62 -50.61
C MET A 1 -48.71 -37.80 -49.11
N ARG A 2 -47.63 -37.64 -48.32
CA ARG A 2 -47.66 -37.66 -46.86
C ARG A 2 -47.39 -36.25 -46.38
N ALA A 3 -48.37 -35.58 -45.79
CA ALA A 3 -48.27 -34.31 -45.15
C ALA A 3 -47.64 -34.49 -43.77
N GLY A 4 -46.44 -33.91 -43.54
CA GLY A 4 -45.79 -33.90 -42.25
C GLY A 4 -46.42 -32.84 -41.36
N LEU A 5 -46.92 -33.28 -40.22
CA LEU A 5 -47.44 -32.42 -39.15
C LEU A 5 -46.24 -31.93 -38.34
N GLU A 6 -45.79 -30.69 -38.59
CA GLU A 6 -44.86 -29.99 -37.72
C GLU A 6 -45.56 -29.67 -36.38
N HIS A 7 -45.08 -30.33 -35.33
CA HIS A 7 -45.55 -30.09 -33.98
C HIS A 7 -44.79 -28.92 -33.37
N THR A 8 -45.29 -27.71 -33.57
CA THR A 8 -44.74 -26.49 -32.92
C THR A 8 -44.98 -26.58 -31.41
N ARG A 9 -43.93 -26.92 -30.65
CA ARG A 9 -43.93 -26.82 -29.20
C ARG A 9 -44.08 -25.35 -28.80
N LYS A 10 -45.28 -24.93 -28.40
CA LYS A 10 -45.53 -23.67 -27.72
C LYS A 10 -44.84 -23.72 -26.36
N HIS A 11 -43.73 -23.01 -26.20
CA HIS A 11 -43.17 -22.69 -24.89
C HIS A 11 -44.19 -21.89 -24.10
N LYS A 12 -44.77 -22.51 -23.06
CA LYS A 12 -45.57 -21.77 -22.08
C LYS A 12 -44.67 -20.78 -21.37
N GLN A 13 -44.82 -19.49 -21.63
CA GLN A 13 -44.26 -18.43 -20.83
C GLN A 13 -44.98 -18.44 -19.47
N ALA A 14 -44.37 -19.04 -18.47
CA ALA A 14 -44.82 -18.93 -17.08
C ALA A 14 -44.48 -17.51 -16.60
N GLY A 15 -45.46 -16.66 -16.34
CA GLY A 15 -45.29 -15.39 -15.69
C GLY A 15 -44.92 -15.59 -14.22
N LEU A 16 -43.97 -14.81 -13.73
CA LEU A 16 -43.59 -14.76 -12.31
C LEU A 16 -44.77 -14.25 -11.48
N THR A 17 -45.07 -14.94 -10.38
CA THR A 17 -46.07 -14.45 -9.42
C THR A 17 -45.50 -13.32 -8.57
N LEU A 18 -46.35 -12.40 -8.10
CA LEU A 18 -45.93 -11.29 -7.22
C LEU A 18 -45.26 -11.84 -5.96
N VAL A 19 -45.70 -12.96 -5.42
CA VAL A 19 -45.10 -13.60 -4.23
C VAL A 19 -43.69 -14.09 -4.51
N GLU A 20 -43.47 -14.73 -5.66
CA GLU A 20 -42.14 -15.21 -6.05
C GLU A 20 -41.14 -14.06 -6.21
N LEU A 21 -41.60 -12.92 -6.72
CA LEU A 21 -40.79 -11.70 -6.87
C LEU A 21 -40.44 -11.12 -5.50
N VAL A 22 -41.39 -11.03 -4.55
CA VAL A 22 -41.13 -10.56 -3.18
C VAL A 22 -40.14 -11.47 -2.45
N VAL A 23 -40.32 -12.80 -2.57
CA VAL A 23 -39.39 -13.78 -1.97
C VAL A 23 -37.99 -13.64 -2.55
N ALA A 24 -37.87 -13.52 -3.88
CA ALA A 24 -36.56 -13.33 -4.53
C ALA A 24 -35.86 -12.04 -4.05
N PHE A 25 -36.58 -10.91 -3.98
CA PHE A 25 -36.03 -9.66 -3.45
C PHE A 25 -35.62 -9.75 -1.98
N THR A 26 -36.37 -10.45 -1.15
CA THR A 26 -36.07 -10.66 0.25
C THR A 26 -34.77 -11.45 0.41
N ILE A 27 -34.60 -12.52 -0.34
CA ILE A 27 -33.36 -13.33 -0.34
C ILE A 27 -32.19 -12.49 -0.83
N MET A 28 -32.33 -11.73 -1.93
CA MET A 28 -31.29 -10.83 -2.44
C MET A 28 -30.89 -9.78 -1.41
N ALA A 29 -31.85 -9.18 -0.71
CA ALA A 29 -31.58 -8.18 0.32
C ALA A 29 -30.78 -8.79 1.49
N LEU A 30 -31.14 -9.98 1.94
CA LEU A 30 -30.40 -10.71 2.98
C LEU A 30 -28.97 -11.03 2.56
N LEU A 31 -28.76 -11.54 1.34
CA LEU A 31 -27.43 -11.85 0.83
C LEU A 31 -26.55 -10.60 0.69
N THR A 32 -27.13 -9.50 0.22
CA THR A 32 -26.41 -8.21 0.05
C THR A 32 -25.94 -7.66 1.39
N THR A 33 -26.73 -7.79 2.45
CA THR A 33 -26.38 -7.32 3.80
C THR A 33 -25.13 -8.02 4.35
N MET A 34 -24.89 -9.26 4.01
CA MET A 34 -23.71 -10.03 4.42
C MET A 34 -22.50 -9.80 3.51
N ALA A 35 -22.71 -9.54 2.22
CA ALA A 35 -21.64 -9.42 1.23
C ALA A 35 -20.83 -8.11 1.40
N VAL A 36 -21.48 -7.00 1.72
CA VAL A 36 -20.83 -5.67 1.84
C VAL A 36 -19.77 -5.63 2.94
N PRO A 37 -20.02 -6.06 4.19
CA PRO A 37 -18.99 -6.02 5.24
C PRO A 37 -17.80 -6.93 4.88
N LEU A 38 -18.04 -8.09 4.29
CA LEU A 38 -16.95 -9.00 3.90
C LEU A 38 -16.03 -8.39 2.85
N ALA A 39 -16.57 -7.68 1.87
CA ALA A 39 -15.79 -6.97 0.86
C ALA A 39 -14.93 -5.86 1.46
N ARG A 40 -15.46 -5.08 2.41
CA ARG A 40 -14.72 -4.04 3.13
C ARG A 40 -13.55 -4.61 3.92
N TYR A 41 -13.73 -5.73 4.62
CA TYR A 41 -12.67 -6.41 5.35
C TYR A 41 -11.53 -6.87 4.45
N LYS A 42 -11.85 -7.41 3.27
CA LYS A 42 -10.84 -7.82 2.31
C LYS A 42 -10.00 -6.63 1.84
N VAL A 43 -10.65 -5.53 1.43
CA VAL A 43 -9.97 -4.31 0.97
C VAL A 43 -9.06 -3.73 2.05
N GLN A 44 -9.52 -3.64 3.29
CA GLN A 44 -8.70 -3.15 4.41
C GLN A 44 -7.47 -4.05 4.61
N ARG A 45 -7.65 -5.37 4.65
CA ARG A 45 -6.54 -6.33 4.82
C ARG A 45 -5.50 -6.25 3.69
N ASP A 46 -5.95 -6.02 2.46
CA ASP A 46 -5.05 -5.87 1.33
C ASP A 46 -4.25 -4.57 1.43
N LYS A 47 -4.89 -3.44 1.81
CA LYS A 47 -4.20 -2.18 2.12
C LYS A 47 -3.18 -2.32 3.25
N GLU A 48 -3.51 -3.02 4.33
CA GLU A 48 -2.59 -3.27 5.45
C GLU A 48 -1.35 -4.07 5.02
N ARG A 49 -1.52 -5.07 4.16
CA ARG A 49 -0.40 -5.84 3.60
C ARG A 49 0.51 -4.98 2.72
N GLU A 50 -0.10 -4.17 1.86
CA GLU A 50 0.61 -3.26 0.97
C GLU A 50 1.36 -2.18 1.77
N LEU A 51 0.74 -1.60 2.81
CA LEU A 51 1.37 -0.64 3.70
C LEU A 51 2.63 -1.24 4.34
N ARG A 52 2.52 -2.43 4.94
CA ARG A 52 3.68 -3.12 5.54
C ARG A 52 4.77 -3.45 4.52
N ALA A 53 4.40 -3.77 3.29
CA ALA A 53 5.36 -4.01 2.22
C ALA A 53 6.10 -2.73 1.83
N SER A 54 5.38 -1.61 1.67
CA SER A 54 5.95 -0.30 1.35
C SER A 54 6.87 0.22 2.47
N LEU A 55 6.46 0.10 3.74
CA LEU A 55 7.30 0.46 4.89
C LEU A 55 8.60 -0.35 4.90
N ARG A 56 8.52 -1.67 4.71
CA ARG A 56 9.72 -2.52 4.64
C ARG A 56 10.63 -2.17 3.46
N GLU A 57 10.06 -1.84 2.30
CA GLU A 57 10.83 -1.43 1.12
C GLU A 57 11.62 -0.15 1.40
N ILE A 58 10.98 0.87 1.99
CA ILE A 58 11.64 2.13 2.30
C ILE A 58 12.69 1.95 3.39
N ARG A 59 12.34 1.27 4.50
CA ARG A 59 13.27 1.00 5.60
C ARG A 59 14.49 0.23 5.15
N LYS A 60 14.29 -0.80 4.32
CA LYS A 60 15.40 -1.52 3.73
C LYS A 60 16.30 -0.63 2.87
N ALA A 61 15.74 0.28 2.08
CA ALA A 61 16.54 1.21 1.28
C ALA A 61 17.33 2.20 2.13
N ILE A 62 16.78 2.63 3.28
CA ILE A 62 17.48 3.45 4.28
C ILE A 62 18.64 2.68 4.90
N ASP A 63 18.42 1.41 5.28
CA ASP A 63 19.45 0.54 5.85
C ASP A 63 20.56 0.25 4.83
N ASP A 64 20.19 -0.10 3.59
CA ASP A 64 21.17 -0.33 2.50
C ASP A 64 22.02 0.94 2.24
N TYR A 65 21.43 2.13 2.37
CA TYR A 65 22.18 3.41 2.28
C TYR A 65 23.15 3.54 3.44
N LYS A 66 22.70 3.30 4.67
CA LYS A 66 23.55 3.34 5.87
C LYS A 66 24.73 2.35 5.75
N ASP A 67 24.46 1.15 5.28
CA ASP A 67 25.51 0.14 5.06
C ASP A 67 26.53 0.59 4.00
N ALA A 68 26.07 1.27 2.95
CA ALA A 68 26.97 1.82 1.93
C ALA A 68 27.85 2.96 2.47
N THR A 69 27.35 3.78 3.42
CA THR A 69 28.15 4.79 4.11
C THR A 69 29.18 4.15 5.03
N LEU A 70 28.78 3.16 5.82
CA LEU A 70 29.69 2.42 6.73
C LEU A 70 30.77 1.67 5.97
N ALA A 71 30.45 1.16 4.78
CA ALA A 71 31.43 0.50 3.90
C ALA A 71 32.35 1.50 3.15
N GLY A 72 32.22 2.82 3.38
CA GLY A 72 33.01 3.85 2.70
C GLY A 72 32.77 3.92 1.18
N LYS A 73 31.64 3.43 0.69
CA LYS A 73 31.29 3.46 -0.74
C LYS A 73 30.72 4.79 -1.19
N ILE A 74 30.09 5.52 -0.29
CA ILE A 74 29.46 6.82 -0.53
C ILE A 74 29.91 7.80 0.55
N GLU A 75 29.87 9.08 0.23
CA GLU A 75 30.27 10.16 1.15
C GLU A 75 29.25 10.32 2.28
N VAL A 76 29.76 10.45 3.50
CA VAL A 76 28.95 10.76 4.68
C VAL A 76 28.82 12.26 4.81
N LYS A 77 27.61 12.80 4.76
CA LYS A 77 27.36 14.20 5.05
C LYS A 77 27.40 14.46 6.55
N LEU A 78 28.00 15.57 6.94
CA LEU A 78 28.07 15.98 8.33
C LEU A 78 26.67 16.18 8.92
N GLY A 79 26.46 15.65 10.13
CA GLY A 79 25.20 15.78 10.87
C GLY A 79 24.10 14.81 10.46
N THR A 80 24.33 13.89 9.50
CA THR A 80 23.33 12.92 9.08
C THR A 80 23.48 11.55 9.73
N ASP A 81 24.52 11.35 10.52
CA ASP A 81 24.87 10.04 11.13
C ASP A 81 24.98 8.90 10.08
N GLY A 82 25.26 9.25 8.82
CA GLY A 82 25.34 8.31 7.71
C GLY A 82 24.00 7.80 7.18
N TYR A 83 22.89 8.40 7.57
CA TYR A 83 21.57 8.19 7.00
C TYR A 83 21.26 9.20 5.88
N PRO A 84 20.29 8.92 5.00
CA PRO A 84 19.93 9.85 3.93
C PRO A 84 19.30 11.14 4.47
N GLU A 85 19.50 12.26 3.79
CA GLU A 85 18.87 13.55 4.13
C GLU A 85 17.39 13.58 3.77
N SER A 86 16.97 12.80 2.78
CA SER A 86 15.60 12.70 2.32
C SER A 86 15.38 11.40 1.57
N LEU A 87 14.12 10.97 1.44
CA LEU A 87 13.77 9.80 0.63
C LEU A 87 14.11 9.99 -0.86
N GLN A 88 14.11 11.22 -1.34
CA GLN A 88 14.44 11.52 -2.73
C GLN A 88 15.88 11.13 -3.09
N VAL A 89 16.81 11.28 -2.17
CA VAL A 89 18.22 10.88 -2.34
C VAL A 89 18.37 9.40 -2.66
N LEU A 90 17.49 8.54 -2.07
CA LEU A 90 17.49 7.10 -2.33
C LEU A 90 17.07 6.78 -3.78
N VAL A 91 16.22 7.61 -4.39
CA VAL A 91 15.73 7.45 -5.77
C VAL A 91 16.70 8.05 -6.78
N ASP A 92 17.21 9.25 -6.51
CA ASP A 92 18.14 9.97 -7.41
C ASP A 92 19.49 9.28 -7.49
N GLY A 93 19.87 8.61 -6.40
CA GLY A 93 21.12 7.89 -6.25
C GLY A 93 22.31 8.81 -5.95
N ILE A 94 23.36 8.22 -5.36
CA ILE A 94 24.58 8.90 -4.93
C ILE A 94 25.77 8.34 -5.70
N LYS A 95 26.74 9.22 -5.98
CA LYS A 95 27.99 8.84 -6.63
C LYS A 95 28.83 7.95 -5.72
N LEU A 96 29.39 6.90 -6.28
CA LEU A 96 30.35 6.06 -5.60
C LEU A 96 31.70 6.77 -5.50
N LEU A 97 32.32 6.76 -4.32
CA LEU A 97 33.64 7.40 -4.07
C LEU A 97 34.77 6.75 -4.86
N GLN A 98 34.68 5.45 -5.10
CA GLN A 98 35.73 4.67 -5.75
C GLN A 98 35.50 4.44 -7.24
N ASP A 99 34.47 5.05 -7.83
CA ASP A 99 34.17 4.88 -9.26
C ASP A 99 34.52 6.14 -10.06
N PRO A 100 35.64 6.13 -10.83
CA PRO A 100 36.05 7.25 -11.65
C PRO A 100 35.05 7.59 -12.77
N THR A 101 34.13 6.69 -13.12
CA THR A 101 33.11 6.90 -14.14
C THR A 101 31.92 7.75 -13.62
N GLY A 102 31.89 8.05 -12.32
CA GLY A 102 30.81 8.83 -11.69
C GLY A 102 29.48 8.10 -11.64
N LYS A 103 29.50 6.77 -11.69
CA LYS A 103 28.31 5.93 -11.57
C LYS A 103 27.60 6.18 -10.23
N LYS A 104 26.27 6.30 -10.30
CA LYS A 104 25.43 6.44 -9.12
C LYS A 104 24.85 5.10 -8.69
N ILE A 105 24.82 4.86 -7.39
CA ILE A 105 24.05 3.79 -6.78
C ILE A 105 22.68 4.32 -6.35
N LYS A 106 21.62 3.59 -6.70
CA LYS A 106 20.25 3.89 -6.30
C LYS A 106 19.76 2.81 -5.36
N PHE A 107 19.12 3.20 -4.28
CA PHE A 107 18.63 2.31 -3.23
C PHE A 107 17.13 2.05 -3.38
N LEU A 108 16.43 2.99 -4.03
CA LEU A 108 15.00 2.90 -4.28
C LEU A 108 14.71 3.24 -5.76
N ARG A 109 13.80 2.51 -6.39
CA ARG A 109 13.40 2.82 -7.78
C ARG A 109 12.47 4.03 -7.84
N ARG A 110 11.56 4.12 -6.91
CA ARG A 110 10.60 5.21 -6.71
C ARG A 110 10.10 5.16 -5.28
N ILE A 111 9.67 6.30 -4.73
CA ILE A 111 9.00 6.33 -3.44
C ILE A 111 7.63 5.64 -3.60
N PRO A 112 7.33 4.56 -2.84
CA PRO A 112 6.05 3.88 -2.88
C PRO A 112 4.89 4.83 -2.53
N ILE A 113 3.70 4.52 -3.02
CA ILE A 113 2.47 5.19 -2.59
C ILE A 113 2.02 4.51 -1.30
N ASP A 114 1.65 5.30 -0.31
CA ASP A 114 0.99 4.82 0.88
C ASP A 114 -0.46 4.40 0.52
N PRO A 115 -0.83 3.13 0.65
CA PRO A 115 -2.14 2.63 0.23
C PRO A 115 -3.28 3.13 1.12
N VAL A 116 -2.96 3.68 2.30
CA VAL A 116 -3.96 4.20 3.24
C VAL A 116 -4.25 5.67 2.95
N SER A 117 -3.22 6.51 2.87
CA SER A 117 -3.37 7.94 2.56
C SER A 117 -3.53 8.24 1.06
N GLY A 118 -3.11 7.31 0.19
CA GLY A 118 -3.08 7.50 -1.26
C GLY A 118 -1.96 8.45 -1.74
N SER A 119 -1.04 8.84 -0.87
CA SER A 119 0.01 9.82 -1.12
C SER A 119 1.40 9.16 -1.13
N ARG A 120 2.41 9.87 -1.67
CA ARG A 120 3.82 9.55 -1.50
C ARG A 120 4.49 10.39 -0.40
N ASP A 121 3.69 11.16 0.31
CA ASP A 121 4.13 12.01 1.40
C ASP A 121 4.16 11.23 2.71
N TRP A 122 5.27 10.52 2.94
CA TRP A 122 5.52 9.76 4.16
C TRP A 122 5.89 10.67 5.33
N GLY A 123 5.50 10.30 6.54
CA GLY A 123 6.06 10.85 7.74
C GLY A 123 7.50 10.38 7.91
N LEU A 124 8.38 11.25 8.37
CA LEU A 124 9.80 10.97 8.54
C LEU A 124 10.17 11.10 10.01
N ARG A 125 11.16 10.34 10.46
CA ARG A 125 11.81 10.48 11.76
C ARG A 125 13.32 10.43 11.57
N SER A 126 14.03 11.25 12.33
CA SER A 126 15.48 11.21 12.43
C SER A 126 15.91 10.35 13.62
N THR A 127 17.20 10.04 13.72
CA THR A 127 17.77 9.28 14.85
C THR A 127 17.59 9.97 16.20
N GLN A 128 17.40 11.28 16.21
CA GLN A 128 17.24 12.10 17.42
C GLN A 128 15.77 12.28 17.81
N ASP A 129 14.82 11.92 16.93
CA ASP A 129 13.41 12.09 17.20
C ASP A 129 12.89 10.95 18.10
N ASP A 130 11.88 11.27 18.92
CA ASP A 130 11.19 10.26 19.69
C ASP A 130 10.47 9.28 18.75
N PRO A 131 10.49 7.96 19.01
CA PRO A 131 9.83 6.95 18.17
C PRO A 131 8.34 7.19 17.95
N SER A 132 7.68 7.89 18.88
CA SER A 132 6.26 8.26 18.79
C SER A 132 6.03 9.63 18.16
N SER A 133 7.10 10.39 17.83
CA SER A 133 6.99 11.74 17.28
C SER A 133 6.34 11.75 15.91
N HIS A 134 5.45 12.72 15.70
CA HIS A 134 4.89 13.08 14.40
C HIS A 134 5.57 14.31 13.78
N SER A 135 6.60 14.85 14.43
CA SER A 135 7.43 15.95 13.92
C SER A 135 8.81 15.41 13.55
N TRP A 136 9.32 15.87 12.40
CA TRP A 136 10.63 15.48 11.90
C TRP A 136 11.68 16.53 12.22
N GLY A 137 12.78 16.12 12.87
CA GLY A 137 13.91 16.99 13.23
C GLY A 137 14.77 17.44 12.06
N ARG A 138 14.60 16.86 10.86
CA ARG A 138 15.26 17.23 9.58
C ARG A 138 16.77 16.99 9.54
N GLN A 139 17.37 16.31 10.51
CA GLN A 139 18.80 15.98 10.47
C GLN A 139 19.10 14.86 9.47
N ASN A 140 18.26 13.85 9.46
CA ASN A 140 18.39 12.69 8.59
C ASN A 140 17.03 11.96 8.48
N VAL A 141 16.94 10.93 7.64
CA VAL A 141 15.81 10.03 7.57
C VAL A 141 16.24 8.68 8.08
N PHE A 142 15.86 8.36 9.32
CA PHE A 142 16.12 7.11 10.00
C PHE A 142 14.95 6.15 9.85
N ASP A 143 13.71 6.64 10.04
CA ASP A 143 12.49 5.84 9.93
C ASP A 143 11.39 6.59 9.19
N VAL A 144 10.42 5.83 8.71
CA VAL A 144 9.25 6.33 7.98
C VAL A 144 7.96 5.74 8.56
N TYR A 145 6.89 6.54 8.51
CA TYR A 145 5.56 6.13 8.93
C TYR A 145 4.47 6.72 8.01
N THR A 146 3.27 6.16 8.04
CA THR A 146 2.14 6.75 7.32
C THR A 146 1.59 7.96 8.06
N LYS A 147 1.24 9.01 7.33
CA LYS A 147 0.56 10.19 7.88
C LYS A 147 -0.96 10.00 8.02
N SER A 148 -1.48 8.80 7.74
CA SER A 148 -2.89 8.51 7.95
C SER A 148 -3.23 8.45 9.44
N PHE A 149 -4.38 9.00 9.80
CA PHE A 149 -4.96 8.89 11.15
C PHE A 149 -5.79 7.63 11.33
N ASP A 150 -5.90 6.79 10.30
CA ASP A 150 -6.66 5.56 10.36
C ASP A 150 -6.00 4.54 11.28
N LYS A 151 -6.83 3.61 11.77
CA LYS A 151 -6.39 2.55 12.67
C LYS A 151 -6.59 1.18 12.03
N ALA A 152 -5.72 0.27 12.40
CA ALA A 152 -5.90 -1.13 12.12
C ALA A 152 -7.10 -1.70 12.88
N ARG A 153 -7.51 -2.91 12.52
CA ARG A 153 -8.65 -3.59 13.12
C ARG A 153 -8.51 -3.84 14.62
N ASP A 154 -7.29 -3.99 15.11
CA ASP A 154 -6.97 -4.16 16.53
C ASP A 154 -6.95 -2.84 17.31
N GLY A 155 -7.23 -1.71 16.64
CA GLY A 155 -7.24 -0.37 17.21
C GLY A 155 -5.89 0.35 17.15
N THR A 156 -4.81 -0.31 16.71
CA THR A 156 -3.49 0.29 16.60
C THR A 156 -3.46 1.32 15.46
N PRO A 157 -2.99 2.55 15.69
CA PRO A 157 -2.81 3.53 14.62
C PRO A 157 -1.80 3.02 13.57
N TYR A 158 -2.09 3.20 12.29
CA TYR A 158 -1.13 2.81 11.24
C TYR A 158 0.19 3.60 11.32
N ALA A 159 0.18 4.79 11.89
CA ALA A 159 1.38 5.60 12.11
C ALA A 159 2.39 4.99 13.09
N GLU A 160 1.99 3.95 13.83
CA GLU A 160 2.86 3.20 14.77
C GLU A 160 3.47 1.92 14.16
N TRP A 161 3.17 1.62 12.89
CA TRP A 161 3.64 0.40 12.21
C TRP A 161 5.07 0.49 11.69
#